data_a3e51e6baf26c6546088e25b08815610
#
_entry.id   a3e51e6baf26c6546088e25b08815610
#
_cell.length_a   1.000
_cell.length_b   1.000
_cell.length_c   1.000
_cell.angle_alpha   90.00
_cell.angle_beta   90.00
_cell.angle_gamma   90.00
#
_symmetry.space_group_name_H-M   'P 1'
#
loop_
_entity.id
_entity.type
_entity.pdbx_description
1 polymer ?
#
loop_
_entity_poly.entity_id
_entity_poly.type
_entity_poly.pdbx_seq_one_letter_code
_entity_poly.pdbx_strand_id
1 'polypeptide(L)'
;MNSVLPEVVRNETSKTSAHAIVIGSGFGGLASAIRLSAKGYRVTVLEKLDAAGGRAYVYRQNGFTFDGGPTIITAPKLFEELWSLCGRRFEDDIDLREMNPFYRIRFDDGETFDCTGDHEKMPANIPSIAHRRQPLCRQEKYHRESHRHC
;
A
#
# COMPACT_ATOMS: atom_id res chain seq x y z
N MET A 1 -14.88 14.35 22.90
CA MET A 1 -13.45 14.26 23.21
C MET A 1 -12.68 14.89 22.05
N ASN A 2 -12.17 16.10 22.23
CA ASN A 2 -11.46 16.85 21.19
C ASN A 2 -10.03 16.26 21.07
N SER A 3 -9.74 15.60 19.96
CA SER A 3 -8.36 15.24 19.62
C SER A 3 -7.69 16.48 19.01
N VAL A 4 -6.88 17.16 19.82
CA VAL A 4 -6.00 18.23 19.35
C VAL A 4 -4.86 17.57 18.58
N LEU A 5 -4.81 17.82 17.28
CA LEU A 5 -3.64 17.45 16.46
C LEU A 5 -2.42 18.25 16.92
N PRO A 6 -1.22 17.65 17.05
CA PRO A 6 -0.04 18.36 17.48
C PRO A 6 0.34 19.45 16.47
N GLU A 7 0.68 20.60 17.00
CA GLU A 7 1.12 21.79 16.27
C GLU A 7 2.39 21.49 15.47
N VAL A 8 2.27 21.62 14.14
CA VAL A 8 3.42 21.45 13.24
C VAL A 8 4.38 22.62 13.45
N VAL A 9 5.59 22.34 13.92
CA VAL A 9 6.68 23.32 14.05
C VAL A 9 6.94 23.98 12.69
N ARG A 10 6.56 25.25 12.55
CA ARG A 10 6.85 26.07 11.38
C ARG A 10 8.28 26.56 11.46
N ASN A 11 9.14 26.06 10.61
CA ASN A 11 10.45 26.67 10.40
C ASN A 11 10.27 27.92 9.53
N GLU A 12 10.34 29.10 10.13
CA GLU A 12 10.26 30.39 9.45
C GLU A 12 11.57 30.69 8.71
N THR A 13 11.66 30.25 7.44
CA THR A 13 12.54 30.87 6.46
C THR A 13 11.67 31.48 5.39
N SER A 14 11.66 32.80 5.30
CA SER A 14 10.85 33.62 4.40
C SER A 14 11.30 33.49 2.93
N LYS A 15 11.06 32.33 2.33
CA LYS A 15 10.86 32.19 0.88
C LYS A 15 9.40 31.84 0.70
N THR A 16 8.66 32.59 -0.12
CA THR A 16 7.30 32.26 -0.52
C THR A 16 7.29 30.81 -1.02
N SER A 17 6.98 29.86 -0.13
CA SER A 17 6.96 28.45 -0.49
C SER A 17 5.86 28.25 -1.52
N ALA A 18 6.19 27.66 -2.66
CA ALA A 18 5.21 27.35 -3.68
C ALA A 18 4.07 26.52 -3.06
N HIS A 19 2.84 26.82 -3.47
CA HIS A 19 1.66 26.13 -2.97
C HIS A 19 1.31 24.97 -3.89
N ALA A 20 1.22 23.77 -3.35
CA ALA A 20 0.80 22.56 -4.04
C ALA A 20 -0.59 22.13 -3.55
N ILE A 21 -1.46 21.75 -4.48
CA ILE A 21 -2.77 21.20 -4.20
C ILE A 21 -2.75 19.72 -4.60
N VAL A 22 -3.06 18.83 -3.67
CA VAL A 22 -3.18 17.39 -3.90
C VAL A 22 -4.66 17.02 -3.86
N ILE A 23 -5.17 16.43 -4.93
CA ILE A 23 -6.57 16.02 -5.03
C ILE A 23 -6.67 14.52 -4.73
N GLY A 24 -7.40 14.21 -3.65
CA GLY A 24 -7.57 12.87 -3.11
C GLY A 24 -6.57 12.53 -2.01
N SER A 25 -7.06 11.94 -0.91
CA SER A 25 -6.28 11.51 0.26
C SER A 25 -6.18 10.01 0.40
N GLY A 26 -6.13 9.28 -0.72
CA GLY A 26 -5.68 7.88 -0.73
C GLY A 26 -4.16 7.80 -0.50
N PHE A 27 -3.61 6.59 -0.41
CA PHE A 27 -2.18 6.39 -0.12
C PHE A 27 -1.25 7.19 -1.04
N GLY A 28 -1.53 7.22 -2.35
CA GLY A 28 -0.72 8.00 -3.31
C GLY A 28 -0.79 9.50 -3.07
N GLY A 29 -1.99 10.02 -2.79
CA GLY A 29 -2.18 11.45 -2.48
C GLY A 29 -1.50 11.85 -1.19
N LEU A 30 -1.66 11.08 -0.12
CA LEU A 30 -1.00 11.32 1.16
C LEU A 30 0.53 11.24 1.04
N ALA A 31 1.06 10.22 0.36
CA ALA A 31 2.49 10.08 0.13
C ALA A 31 3.06 11.25 -0.69
N SER A 32 2.32 11.74 -1.69
CA SER A 32 2.71 12.92 -2.47
C SER A 32 2.70 14.19 -1.62
N ALA A 33 1.66 14.37 -0.79
CA ALA A 33 1.54 15.51 0.11
C ALA A 33 2.70 15.57 1.11
N ILE A 34 3.04 14.44 1.72
CA ILE A 34 4.16 14.32 2.67
C ILE A 34 5.48 14.68 1.99
N ARG A 35 5.77 14.10 0.81
CA ARG A 35 7.01 14.38 0.08
C ARG A 35 7.12 15.83 -0.39
N LEU A 36 6.02 16.42 -0.81
CA LEU A 36 6.00 17.85 -1.18
C LEU A 36 6.22 18.73 0.05
N SER A 37 5.58 18.44 1.17
CA SER A 37 5.81 19.15 2.43
C SER A 37 7.26 19.04 2.89
N ALA A 38 7.87 17.86 2.82
CA ALA A 38 9.28 17.64 3.15
C ALA A 38 10.24 18.44 2.24
N LYS A 39 9.82 18.76 1.01
CA LYS A 39 10.54 19.63 0.08
C LYS A 39 10.28 21.13 0.30
N GLY A 40 9.49 21.50 1.31
CA GLY A 40 9.21 22.88 1.68
C GLY A 40 8.04 23.53 0.94
N TYR A 41 7.21 22.76 0.22
CA TYR A 41 5.97 23.27 -0.34
C TYR A 41 4.92 23.45 0.76
N ARG A 42 4.10 24.49 0.63
CA ARG A 42 2.83 24.58 1.35
C ARG A 42 1.84 23.63 0.65
N VAL A 43 1.31 22.63 1.34
CA VAL A 43 0.45 21.63 0.71
C VAL A 43 -0.98 21.73 1.25
N THR A 44 -1.96 21.70 0.32
CA THR A 44 -3.37 21.50 0.64
C THR A 44 -3.84 20.20 0.02
N VAL A 45 -4.43 19.32 0.82
CA VAL A 45 -5.06 18.09 0.35
C VAL A 45 -6.58 18.30 0.30
N LEU A 46 -7.18 18.01 -0.84
CA LEU A 46 -8.63 18.05 -1.05
C LEU A 46 -9.15 16.61 -1.14
N GLU A 47 -10.09 16.27 -0.28
CA GLU A 47 -10.75 14.95 -0.26
C GLU A 47 -12.26 15.14 -0.37
N LYS A 48 -12.92 14.28 -1.15
CA LYS A 48 -14.38 14.30 -1.33
C LYS A 48 -15.16 13.57 -0.23
N LEU A 49 -14.48 12.61 0.43
CA LEU A 49 -15.05 11.84 1.54
C LEU A 49 -14.82 12.59 2.86
N ASP A 50 -15.51 12.16 3.89
CA ASP A 50 -15.41 12.72 5.25
C ASP A 50 -14.14 12.28 5.99
N ALA A 51 -13.38 11.31 5.44
CA ALA A 51 -12.10 10.86 5.98
C ALA A 51 -11.11 10.48 4.87
N ALA A 52 -9.82 10.50 5.22
CA ALA A 52 -8.76 10.03 4.36
C ALA A 52 -8.76 8.50 4.24
N GLY A 53 -8.06 7.98 3.22
CA GLY A 53 -7.87 6.54 3.04
C GLY A 53 -8.09 6.06 1.61
N GLY A 54 -8.98 6.69 0.86
CA GLY A 54 -9.29 6.27 -0.51
C GLY A 54 -9.82 4.82 -0.53
N ARG A 55 -9.10 3.89 -1.19
CA ARG A 55 -9.46 2.47 -1.21
C ARG A 55 -9.19 1.73 0.12
N ALA A 56 -8.50 2.34 1.05
CA ALA A 56 -8.30 1.85 2.41
C ALA A 56 -9.24 2.58 3.41
N TYR A 57 -10.35 3.10 2.90
CA TYR A 57 -11.37 3.75 3.73
C TYR A 57 -12.03 2.76 4.68
N VAL A 58 -12.31 3.20 5.89
CA VAL A 58 -12.97 2.39 6.92
C VAL A 58 -14.43 2.81 7.01
N TYR A 59 -15.35 1.90 6.68
CA TYR A 59 -16.79 2.13 6.77
C TYR A 59 -17.28 1.83 8.19
N ARG A 60 -18.07 2.74 8.73
CA ARG A 60 -18.73 2.56 10.04
C ARG A 60 -20.22 2.72 9.87
N GLN A 61 -20.98 1.66 10.18
CA GLN A 61 -22.42 1.66 10.05
C GLN A 61 -23.06 0.80 11.14
N ASN A 62 -24.08 1.35 11.82
CA ASN A 62 -24.86 0.64 12.84
C ASN A 62 -24.00 -0.03 13.94
N GLY A 63 -22.90 0.60 14.37
CA GLY A 63 -21.98 0.06 15.37
C GLY A 63 -20.96 -0.95 14.82
N PHE A 64 -21.03 -1.32 13.54
CA PHE A 64 -20.03 -2.17 12.88
C PHE A 64 -18.95 -1.35 12.20
N THR A 65 -17.76 -1.93 12.11
CA THR A 65 -16.61 -1.37 11.40
C THR A 65 -16.21 -2.33 10.29
N PHE A 66 -16.07 -1.82 9.07
CA PHE A 66 -15.68 -2.60 7.89
C PHE A 66 -14.45 -1.94 7.25
N ASP A 67 -13.36 -2.69 7.17
CA ASP A 67 -12.19 -2.26 6.42
C ASP A 67 -12.46 -2.46 4.92
N GLY A 68 -12.44 -1.37 4.16
CA GLY A 68 -12.69 -1.39 2.72
C GLY A 68 -11.44 -1.69 1.88
N GLY A 69 -10.29 -1.85 2.52
CA GLY A 69 -8.99 -1.88 1.86
C GLY A 69 -8.12 -3.07 2.20
N PRO A 70 -6.85 -3.01 1.77
CA PRO A 70 -5.89 -4.08 2.03
C PRO A 70 -5.62 -4.19 3.53
N THR A 71 -5.62 -5.43 4.02
CA THR A 71 -5.28 -5.79 5.41
C THR A 71 -3.81 -6.20 5.54
N ILE A 72 -3.11 -6.40 4.43
CA ILE A 72 -1.70 -6.82 4.38
C ILE A 72 -0.86 -5.71 3.78
N ILE A 73 0.21 -5.34 4.48
CA ILE A 73 1.22 -4.39 4.00
C ILE A 73 2.39 -5.21 3.47
N THR A 74 2.59 -5.16 2.14
CA THR A 74 3.64 -5.93 1.44
C THR A 74 4.97 -5.19 1.34
N ALA A 75 5.00 -3.88 1.57
CA ALA A 75 6.18 -3.04 1.44
C ALA A 75 6.30 -2.02 2.59
N PRO A 76 6.55 -2.47 3.83
CA PRO A 76 6.60 -1.61 5.01
C PRO A 76 7.64 -0.49 4.89
N LYS A 77 8.79 -0.74 4.27
CA LYS A 77 9.84 0.27 4.06
C LYS A 77 9.39 1.54 3.35
N LEU A 78 8.37 1.46 2.49
CA LEU A 78 7.80 2.65 1.83
C LEU A 78 7.03 3.54 2.82
N PHE A 79 6.46 2.96 3.85
CA PHE A 79 5.81 3.71 4.93
C PHE A 79 6.85 4.28 5.89
N GLU A 80 7.85 3.51 6.29
CA GLU A 80 8.97 3.95 7.13
C GLU A 80 9.64 5.20 6.55
N GLU A 81 9.86 5.23 5.22
CA GLU A 81 10.37 6.41 4.50
C GLU A 81 9.50 7.65 4.75
N LEU A 82 8.17 7.52 4.64
CA LEU A 82 7.25 8.65 4.82
C LEU A 82 7.29 9.19 6.24
N TRP A 83 7.37 8.33 7.27
CA TRP A 83 7.53 8.74 8.66
C TRP A 83 8.85 9.46 8.88
N SER A 84 9.94 8.94 8.32
CA SER A 84 11.27 9.55 8.39
C SER A 84 11.31 10.96 7.79
N LEU A 85 10.60 11.18 6.67
CA LEU A 85 10.46 12.52 6.07
C LEU A 85 9.75 13.52 6.97
N CYS A 86 8.91 13.06 7.89
CA CYS A 86 8.23 13.86 8.89
C CYS A 86 9.02 13.98 10.22
N GLY A 87 10.23 13.42 10.30
CA GLY A 87 11.01 13.36 11.54
C GLY A 87 10.40 12.44 12.61
N ARG A 88 9.56 11.47 12.22
CA ARG A 88 8.90 10.50 13.09
C ARG A 88 9.44 9.09 12.86
N ARG A 89 9.23 8.23 13.82
CA ARG A 89 9.48 6.80 13.68
C ARG A 89 8.17 6.08 13.36
N PHE A 90 8.22 5.18 12.41
CA PHE A 90 7.06 4.42 11.97
C PHE A 90 6.50 3.54 13.12
N GLU A 91 7.37 2.94 13.90
CA GLU A 91 7.03 2.02 14.99
C GLU A 91 6.31 2.70 16.17
N ASP A 92 6.43 4.03 16.28
CA ASP A 92 5.74 4.78 17.34
C ASP A 92 4.22 4.87 17.08
N ASP A 93 3.80 4.74 15.84
CA ASP A 93 2.40 4.90 15.43
C ASP A 93 1.76 3.60 14.92
N ILE A 94 2.56 2.66 14.39
CA ILE A 94 2.08 1.47 13.69
C ILE A 94 2.74 0.22 14.28
N ASP A 95 1.93 -0.71 14.77
CA ASP A 95 2.34 -2.04 15.20
C ASP A 95 2.13 -3.04 14.06
N LEU A 96 3.17 -3.28 13.25
CA LEU A 96 3.14 -4.31 12.23
C LEU A 96 3.47 -5.67 12.82
N ARG A 97 2.67 -6.67 12.45
CA ARG A 97 2.89 -8.07 12.79
C ARG A 97 3.29 -8.84 11.55
N GLU A 98 4.46 -9.46 11.59
CA GLU A 98 4.91 -10.33 10.52
C GLU A 98 4.02 -11.57 10.45
N MET A 99 3.55 -11.87 9.25
CA MET A 99 2.76 -13.06 8.96
C MET A 99 3.65 -14.16 8.38
N ASN A 100 3.59 -15.36 8.97
CA ASN A 100 4.30 -16.53 8.45
C ASN A 100 3.42 -17.78 8.56
N PRO A 101 2.91 -18.31 7.45
CA PRO A 101 3.09 -17.84 6.07
C PRO A 101 2.30 -16.55 5.79
N PHE A 102 2.71 -15.77 4.79
CA PHE A 102 1.97 -14.58 4.32
C PHE A 102 0.58 -14.94 3.86
N TYR A 103 0.48 -16.04 3.08
CA TYR A 103 -0.77 -16.66 2.67
C TYR A 103 -0.53 -18.13 2.32
N ARG A 104 -1.61 -18.90 2.37
CA ARG A 104 -1.64 -20.30 1.98
C ARG A 104 -2.59 -20.49 0.82
N ILE A 105 -2.09 -21.08 -0.27
CA ILE A 105 -2.92 -21.54 -1.38
C ILE A 105 -3.28 -22.99 -1.11
N ARG A 106 -4.57 -23.30 -1.12
CA ARG A 106 -5.08 -24.65 -1.04
C ARG A 106 -5.61 -25.07 -2.41
N PHE A 107 -5.10 -26.16 -2.92
CA PHE A 107 -5.53 -26.74 -4.19
C PHE A 107 -6.72 -27.70 -3.98
N ASP A 108 -7.42 -28.02 -5.08
CA ASP A 108 -8.60 -28.90 -5.11
C ASP A 108 -8.26 -30.36 -4.73
N ASP A 109 -7.02 -30.78 -4.98
CA ASP A 109 -6.49 -32.09 -4.57
C ASP A 109 -6.09 -32.18 -3.08
N GLY A 110 -6.28 -31.08 -2.32
CA GLY A 110 -5.98 -30.97 -0.90
C GLY A 110 -4.54 -30.57 -0.57
N GLU A 111 -3.66 -30.46 -1.59
CA GLU A 111 -2.31 -29.92 -1.35
C GLU A 111 -2.35 -28.42 -1.00
N THR A 112 -1.31 -27.99 -0.31
CA THR A 112 -1.18 -26.60 0.12
C THR A 112 0.18 -26.06 -0.27
N PHE A 113 0.22 -24.77 -0.62
CA PHE A 113 1.43 -24.00 -0.83
C PHE A 113 1.46 -22.80 0.11
N ASP A 114 2.48 -22.74 0.94
CA ASP A 114 2.73 -21.62 1.85
C ASP A 114 3.68 -20.61 1.23
N CYS A 115 3.23 -19.39 1.08
CA CYS A 115 4.07 -18.26 0.69
C CYS A 115 4.66 -17.62 1.94
N THR A 116 5.98 -17.68 2.07
CA THR A 116 6.73 -17.15 3.22
C THR A 116 7.69 -16.06 2.78
N GLY A 117 8.12 -15.19 3.73
CA GLY A 117 9.19 -14.21 3.49
C GLY A 117 10.59 -14.80 3.39
N ASP A 118 10.72 -16.09 3.66
CA ASP A 118 11.99 -16.80 3.60
C ASP A 118 12.30 -17.20 2.15
N HIS A 119 13.16 -16.41 1.51
CA HIS A 119 13.56 -16.62 0.12
C HIS A 119 14.33 -17.94 -0.09
N GLU A 120 14.92 -18.53 0.95
CA GLU A 120 15.60 -19.81 0.85
C GLU A 120 14.62 -20.98 0.86
N LYS A 121 13.52 -20.85 1.59
CA LYS A 121 12.47 -21.89 1.66
C LYS A 121 11.47 -21.83 0.51
N MET A 122 11.24 -20.65 -0.06
CA MET A 122 10.30 -20.49 -1.18
C MET A 122 10.65 -21.37 -2.40
N PRO A 123 11.91 -21.44 -2.87
CA PRO A 123 12.26 -22.27 -4.03
C PRO A 123 11.99 -23.76 -3.86
N ALA A 124 12.11 -24.28 -2.64
CA ALA A 124 11.90 -25.69 -2.37
C ALA A 124 10.45 -26.17 -2.61
N ASN A 125 9.49 -25.23 -2.51
CA ASN A 125 8.06 -25.54 -2.68
C ASN A 125 7.56 -25.29 -4.12
N ILE A 126 8.33 -24.59 -4.95
CA ILE A 126 7.95 -24.23 -6.33
C ILE A 126 7.94 -25.46 -7.28
N PRO A 127 8.86 -26.45 -7.20
CA PRO A 127 8.87 -27.57 -8.13
C PRO A 127 7.58 -28.39 -8.10
N SER A 128 6.93 -28.57 -6.96
CA SER A 128 5.68 -29.32 -6.84
C SER A 128 4.53 -28.64 -7.59
N ILE A 129 4.57 -27.32 -7.72
CA ILE A 129 3.59 -26.51 -8.44
C ILE A 129 3.90 -26.45 -9.93
N ALA A 130 5.18 -26.38 -10.31
CA ALA A 130 5.60 -26.26 -11.71
C ALA A 130 5.26 -27.51 -12.54
N HIS A 131 5.29 -28.70 -11.95
CA HIS A 131 4.91 -29.94 -12.62
C HIS A 131 3.40 -30.04 -12.93
N ARG A 132 2.55 -29.20 -12.31
CA ARG A 132 1.10 -29.18 -12.52
C ARG A 132 0.66 -28.24 -13.65
N ARG A 133 1.56 -27.43 -14.17
CA ARG A 133 1.24 -26.63 -15.36
C ARG A 133 1.17 -27.56 -16.56
N GLN A 134 -0.05 -27.97 -16.91
CA GLN A 134 -0.31 -28.30 -18.32
C GLN A 134 0.24 -27.13 -19.16
N PRO A 135 0.95 -27.43 -20.25
CA PRO A 135 1.56 -26.38 -21.07
C PRO A 135 0.49 -25.34 -21.37
N LEU A 136 0.77 -24.09 -21.01
CA LEU A 136 -0.03 -22.92 -21.34
C LEU A 136 0.03 -22.69 -22.87
N CYS A 137 -0.44 -23.66 -23.62
CA CYS A 137 -0.56 -23.58 -25.08
C CYS A 137 -1.66 -22.59 -25.54
N ARG A 138 -2.24 -21.81 -24.61
CA ARG A 138 -3.29 -20.82 -24.95
C ARG A 138 -2.85 -19.36 -24.89
N GLN A 139 -1.67 -19.02 -24.36
CA GLN A 139 -1.25 -17.62 -24.28
C GLN A 139 -0.57 -17.12 -25.58
N GLU A 140 -0.01 -17.98 -26.40
CA GLU A 140 0.58 -17.53 -27.68
C GLU A 140 -0.45 -17.05 -28.72
N LYS A 141 -1.72 -17.43 -28.56
CA LYS A 141 -2.78 -16.97 -29.50
C LYS A 141 -3.21 -15.52 -29.26
N TYR A 142 -3.13 -15.03 -28.01
CA TYR A 142 -3.56 -13.67 -27.69
C TYR A 142 -2.54 -12.60 -28.11
N HIS A 143 -1.24 -12.93 -28.15
CA HIS A 143 -0.21 -11.98 -28.58
C HIS A 143 -0.08 -11.86 -30.10
N ARG A 144 -0.60 -12.79 -30.89
CA ARG A 144 -0.55 -12.72 -32.38
C ARG A 144 -1.72 -11.96 -33.01
N GLU A 145 -2.81 -11.79 -32.29
CA GLU A 145 -3.98 -11.08 -32.85
C GLU A 145 -3.95 -9.57 -32.57
N SER A 146 -3.21 -9.12 -31.54
CA SER A 146 -3.10 -7.69 -31.22
C SER A 146 -2.19 -6.89 -32.16
N HIS A 147 -1.40 -7.53 -33.02
CA HIS A 147 -0.50 -6.86 -33.95
C HIS A 147 -1.02 -6.80 -35.40
N ARG A 148 -2.29 -7.18 -35.68
CA ARG A 148 -2.86 -7.11 -37.01
C ARG A 148 -3.87 -5.98 -37.23
N HIS A 149 -4.03 -5.09 -36.27
CA HIS A 149 -4.90 -3.92 -36.44
C HIS A 149 -4.14 -2.68 -35.94
N CYS A 150 -3.11 -2.30 -36.68
CA CYS A 150 -2.56 -0.95 -36.81
C CYS A 150 -2.16 -0.74 -38.24
#